data_805af7fb78d79d00e151269f9cc29feb
#
_entry.id   805af7fb78d79d00e151269f9cc29feb
#
_cell.length_a   1.000
_cell.length_b   1.000
_cell.length_c   1.000
_cell.angle_alpha   90.00
_cell.angle_beta   90.00
_cell.angle_gamma   90.00
#
_symmetry.space_group_name_H-M   'P 1'
#
loop_
_entity.id
_entity.type
_entity.pdbx_description
1 polymer ?
#
loop_
_entity_poly.entity_id
_entity_poly.type
_entity_poly.pdbx_seq_one_letter_code
_entity_poly.pdbx_strand_id
1 'polypeptide(L)' 'MSDYDLVIRGGTLLDGSGGEPYIADVGVRGGLIADVGPRLGRAREEI' A
#
# COMPACT_ATOMS: atom_id res chain seq x y z
N MET A 1 9.46 15.81 0.97
CA MET A 1 8.07 15.59 1.41
C MET A 1 7.66 14.18 1.10
N SER A 2 6.82 13.61 1.97
CA SER A 2 6.33 12.25 1.78
C SER A 2 5.09 12.26 0.90
N ASP A 3 4.96 11.25 0.06
CA ASP A 3 3.77 11.09 -0.77
C ASP A 3 2.59 10.54 0.05
N TYR A 4 2.91 9.85 1.15
CA TYR A 4 1.90 9.20 2.01
C TYR A 4 2.21 9.45 3.47
N ASP A 5 1.19 9.35 4.30
CA ASP A 5 1.38 9.41 5.76
C ASP A 5 1.95 8.09 6.26
N LEU A 6 1.51 6.98 5.66
CA LEU A 6 1.93 5.65 6.02
C LEU A 6 1.98 4.77 4.77
N VAL A 7 2.99 3.94 4.68
CA VAL A 7 3.04 2.88 3.66
C VAL A 7 3.26 1.56 4.36
N ILE A 8 2.40 0.59 4.05
CA ILE A 8 2.56 -0.79 4.49
C ILE A 8 3.22 -1.53 3.35
N ARG A 9 4.45 -1.95 3.56
CA ARG A 9 5.25 -2.58 2.51
C ARG A 9 5.11 -4.09 2.54
N GLY A 10 5.04 -4.69 1.37
CA GLY A 10 5.02 -6.15 1.24
C GLY A 10 3.78 -6.81 1.80
N GLY A 11 2.65 -6.11 1.82
CA GLY A 11 1.40 -6.70 2.27
C GLY A 11 0.87 -7.71 1.27
N THR A 12 0.31 -8.81 1.76
CA THR A 12 -0.34 -9.80 0.91
C THR A 12 -1.79 -9.41 0.70
N LEU A 13 -2.19 -9.25 -0.54
CA LEU A 13 -3.53 -8.81 -0.89
C LEU A 13 -4.27 -9.91 -1.64
N LEU A 14 -5.56 -10.04 -1.32
CA LEU A 14 -6.48 -10.91 -2.03
C LEU A 14 -7.41 -10.01 -2.85
N ASP A 15 -7.46 -10.22 -4.15
CA ASP A 15 -8.25 -9.34 -5.00
C ASP A 15 -9.73 -9.70 -5.07
N GLY A 16 -10.11 -10.82 -4.48
CA GLY A 16 -11.50 -11.23 -4.42
C GLY A 16 -12.08 -11.73 -5.74
N SER A 17 -11.30 -11.73 -6.81
CA SER A 17 -11.77 -12.19 -8.11
C SER A 17 -11.44 -13.66 -8.39
N GLY A 18 -11.00 -14.37 -7.38
CA GLY A 18 -10.59 -15.76 -7.52
C GLY A 18 -9.16 -15.95 -7.98
N GLY A 19 -8.41 -14.85 -8.11
CA GLY A 19 -7.01 -14.92 -8.47
C GLY A 19 -6.12 -15.27 -7.30
N GLU A 20 -4.86 -15.48 -7.56
CA GLU A 20 -3.89 -15.75 -6.51
C GLU A 20 -3.60 -14.48 -5.72
N PRO A 21 -3.29 -14.60 -4.41
CA PRO A 21 -2.86 -13.44 -3.66
C PRO A 21 -1.57 -12.86 -4.23
N TYR A 22 -1.44 -11.55 -4.12
CA TYR A 22 -0.24 -10.89 -4.60
C TYR A 22 0.31 -9.97 -3.50
N ILE A 23 1.61 -9.67 -3.61
CA ILE A 23 2.28 -8.81 -2.66
C ILE A 23 2.32 -7.40 -3.23
N ALA A 24 1.87 -6.43 -2.44
CA ALA A 24 1.86 -5.04 -2.86
C ALA A 24 2.02 -4.13 -1.65
N ASP A 25 2.36 -2.87 -1.93
CA ASP A 25 2.41 -1.85 -0.90
C ASP A 25 1.06 -1.13 -0.83
N VAL A 26 0.67 -0.72 0.36
CA VAL A 26 -0.54 0.07 0.57
C VAL A 26 -0.15 1.43 1.12
N GLY A 27 -0.52 2.48 0.41
CA GLY A 27 -0.25 3.85 0.82
C GLY A 27 -1.47 4.52 1.41
N VAL A 28 -1.30 5.14 2.56
CA VAL A 28 -2.38 5.82 3.29
C VAL A 28 -2.08 7.31 3.35
N ARG A 29 -3.09 8.11 3.07
CA ARG A 29 -3.02 9.57 3.15
C ARG A 29 -4.31 10.10 3.74
N GLY A 30 -4.18 10.96 4.77
CA GLY A 30 -5.35 11.55 5.41
C GLY A 30 -6.29 10.54 6.05
N GLY A 31 -5.75 9.40 6.50
CA GLY A 31 -6.55 8.34 7.09
C GLY A 31 -7.25 7.43 6.08
N LEU A 32 -7.03 7.65 4.78
CA LEU A 32 -7.65 6.86 3.73
C LEU A 32 -6.59 6.16 2.89
N ILE A 33 -6.95 5.01 2.35
CA ILE A 33 -6.08 4.31 1.42
C ILE A 33 -6.03 5.12 0.12
N ALA A 34 -4.85 5.65 -0.18
CA ALA A 34 -4.65 6.50 -1.36
C ALA A 34 -4.20 5.68 -2.57
N ASP A 35 -3.36 4.68 -2.35
CA ASP A 35 -2.81 3.87 -3.43
C ASP A 35 -2.53 2.45 -2.99
N VAL A 36 -2.56 1.54 -3.95
CA VAL A 36 -2.12 0.17 -3.78
C VAL A 36 -1.31 -0.19 -5.02
N GLY A 37 -0.12 -0.69 -4.83
CA GLY A 37 0.71 -1.03 -5.98
C GLY A 37 1.96 -1.79 -5.59
N PRO A 38 2.72 -2.26 -6.59
CA PRO A 38 3.92 -3.08 -6.34
C PRO A 38 5.06 -2.28 -5.70
N ARG A 39 5.05 -0.95 -5.86
CA ARG A 39 6.09 -0.11 -5.30
C ARG A 39 5.56 1.31 -5.19
N LEU A 40 5.35 1.75 -3.97
CA LEU A 40 4.86 3.09 -3.72
C LEU A 40 6.00 4.03 -3.35
N GLY A 41 5.71 5.33 -3.40
CA GLY A 41 6.65 6.37 -3.05
C GLY A 41 6.98 6.42 -1.57
N ARG A 42 7.50 7.56 -1.14
CA ARG A 42 7.92 7.74 0.25
C ARG A 42 6.73 8.00 1.16
N ALA A 43 6.87 7.56 2.39
CA ALA A 43 5.89 7.82 3.43
C ALA A 43 6.58 8.35 4.68
N ARG A 44 5.81 9.03 5.53
CA ARG A 44 6.31 9.49 6.82
C ARG A 44 6.62 8.30 7.72
N GLU A 45 5.83 7.25 7.62
CA GLU A 45 6.04 6.01 8.33
C GLU A 45 5.89 4.83 7.38
N GLU A 46 6.64 3.77 7.63
CA GLU A 46 6.60 2.55 6.85
C GLU A 46 6.57 1.35 7.78
N ILE A 47 5.77 0.39 7.40
CA ILE A 47 5.68 -0.88 8.13
C ILE A 47 6.12 -2.02 7.23
#